data_dde72f65aca7c8066d91ea4c0d8426e6
#
_entry.id   dde72f65aca7c8066d91ea4c0d8426e6
#
_cell.length_a   1.000
_cell.length_b   1.000
_cell.length_c   1.000
_cell.angle_alpha   90.00
_cell.angle_beta   90.00
_cell.angle_gamma   90.00
#
_symmetry.space_group_name_H-M   'P 1'
#
loop_
_entity.id
_entity.type
_entity.pdbx_description
1 polymer ?
#
loop_
_entity_poly.entity_id
_entity_poly.type
_entity_poly.pdbx_seq_one_letter_code
_entity_poly.pdbx_strand_id
1 'polypeptide(L)'
;MSYTGTVRCRYCYNNGHNRRSCPTLKAEAEKLIAEGREDHYVVRDYQRREERKANQKRQCSYCKHLDYDRRAEQDGDVREESFKHNKRTCTVRKKDIAEFHHKNIEYRKGVVEQFNEIGFAPGALVKHQRYSDADPTFYFVSRIDWKDIIFEHHRNVIWCSPIAELGHEGYRFPIPANLADETENRYGISLVSPIKSTVTPPAGWVEDIECVKGLPQF
;
A
#
# COMPACT_ATOMS: atom_id res chain seq x y z
N MET A 1 12.20 18.30 7.85
CA MET A 1 12.05 19.56 8.66
C MET A 1 10.57 19.81 8.81
N SER A 2 10.00 19.64 10.01
CA SER A 2 8.60 19.95 10.29
C SER A 2 8.47 21.48 10.46
N TYR A 3 7.63 22.08 9.63
CA TYR A 3 7.34 23.51 9.69
C TYR A 3 6.47 23.79 10.92
N THR A 4 7.07 24.30 11.99
CA THR A 4 6.38 24.69 13.23
C THR A 4 5.82 26.13 13.18
N GLY A 5 5.55 26.66 11.99
CA GLY A 5 4.98 27.99 11.79
C GLY A 5 3.56 28.07 12.30
N THR A 6 3.31 28.93 13.26
CA THR A 6 1.97 29.31 13.72
C THR A 6 1.17 29.89 12.56
N VAL A 7 0.05 29.25 12.23
CA VAL A 7 -0.86 29.73 11.15
C VAL A 7 -1.38 31.11 11.50
N ARG A 8 -1.08 32.12 10.66
CA ARG A 8 -1.59 33.50 10.81
C ARG A 8 -2.88 33.67 10.00
N CYS A 9 -3.93 34.15 10.65
CA CYS A 9 -5.21 34.42 10.01
C CYS A 9 -5.10 35.54 9.02
N ARG A 10 -5.49 35.33 7.75
CA ARG A 10 -5.50 36.37 6.71
C ARG A 10 -6.64 37.43 6.88
N TYR A 11 -7.49 37.27 7.89
CA TYR A 11 -8.58 38.20 8.17
C TYR A 11 -8.25 39.11 9.35
N CYS A 12 -8.01 38.55 10.53
CA CYS A 12 -7.73 39.33 11.75
C CYS A 12 -6.22 39.48 12.04
N TYR A 13 -5.35 38.82 11.25
CA TYR A 13 -3.90 38.80 11.37
C TYR A 13 -3.37 38.20 12.69
N ASN A 14 -4.23 37.60 13.53
CA ASN A 14 -3.82 36.88 14.73
C ASN A 14 -3.29 35.47 14.41
N ASN A 15 -2.42 34.98 15.28
CA ASN A 15 -1.84 33.63 15.17
C ASN A 15 -2.77 32.57 15.82
N GLY A 16 -2.56 31.30 15.49
CA GLY A 16 -3.25 30.17 16.10
C GLY A 16 -4.52 29.69 15.40
N HIS A 17 -4.97 30.40 14.35
CA HIS A 17 -6.10 29.98 13.54
C HIS A 17 -5.97 30.50 12.10
N ASN A 18 -6.71 29.90 11.19
CA ASN A 18 -6.82 30.36 9.80
C ASN A 18 -8.13 31.17 9.59
N ARG A 19 -8.30 31.78 8.40
CA ARG A 19 -9.52 32.53 8.07
C ARG A 19 -10.80 31.69 8.21
N ARG A 20 -10.73 30.35 8.04
CA ARG A 20 -11.92 29.46 8.11
C ARG A 20 -12.46 29.33 9.53
N SER A 21 -11.59 29.35 10.53
CA SER A 21 -11.90 29.23 11.95
C SER A 21 -11.76 30.56 12.70
N CYS A 22 -11.78 31.69 11.99
CA CYS A 22 -11.56 32.99 12.59
C CYS A 22 -12.77 33.43 13.44
N PRO A 23 -12.60 33.60 14.78
CA PRO A 23 -13.71 34.05 15.65
C PRO A 23 -14.13 35.51 15.36
N THR A 24 -13.18 36.36 15.02
CA THR A 24 -13.48 37.78 14.67
C THR A 24 -14.35 37.87 13.43
N LEU A 25 -14.07 37.07 12.37
CA LEU A 25 -14.90 37.04 11.18
C LEU A 25 -16.32 36.55 11.48
N LYS A 26 -16.43 35.53 12.35
CA LYS A 26 -17.72 35.00 12.77
C LYS A 26 -18.54 36.09 13.52
N ALA A 27 -17.94 36.70 14.53
CA ALA A 27 -18.60 37.78 15.33
C ALA A 27 -19.03 38.95 14.48
N GLU A 28 -18.20 39.39 13.50
CA GLU A 28 -18.54 40.47 12.60
C GLU A 28 -19.69 40.09 11.66
N ALA A 29 -19.71 38.87 11.13
CA ALA A 29 -20.81 38.37 10.31
C ALA A 29 -22.12 38.34 11.09
N GLU A 30 -22.13 37.82 12.32
CA GLU A 30 -23.30 37.77 13.20
C GLU A 30 -23.83 39.18 13.53
N LYS A 31 -22.92 40.12 13.79
CA LYS A 31 -23.29 41.53 14.01
C LYS A 31 -23.96 42.16 12.79
N LEU A 32 -23.37 41.97 11.60
CA LEU A 32 -23.93 42.51 10.36
C LEU A 32 -25.29 41.88 9.99
N ILE A 33 -25.49 40.61 10.30
CA ILE A 33 -26.79 39.94 10.14
C ILE A 33 -27.82 40.56 11.09
N ALA A 34 -27.46 40.81 12.34
CA ALA A 34 -28.35 41.46 13.31
C ALA A 34 -28.71 42.92 12.92
N GLU A 35 -27.83 43.61 12.19
CA GLU A 35 -28.06 44.92 11.61
C GLU A 35 -28.89 44.93 10.31
N GLY A 36 -29.32 43.73 9.83
CA GLY A 36 -30.05 43.57 8.56
C GLY A 36 -29.19 43.74 7.30
N ARG A 37 -27.87 43.72 7.42
CA ARG A 37 -26.93 43.94 6.31
C ARG A 37 -26.46 42.61 5.69
N GLU A 38 -27.41 41.80 5.24
CA GLU A 38 -27.12 40.44 4.71
C GLU A 38 -26.31 40.45 3.40
N ASP A 39 -26.41 41.55 2.62
CA ASP A 39 -25.65 41.70 1.37
C ASP A 39 -24.19 42.04 1.56
N HIS A 40 -23.74 42.24 2.79
CA HIS A 40 -22.34 42.54 3.04
C HIS A 40 -21.44 41.34 2.70
N TYR A 41 -20.28 41.61 2.09
CA TYR A 41 -19.38 40.54 1.61
C TYR A 41 -18.91 39.58 2.72
N VAL A 42 -18.76 40.06 3.95
CA VAL A 42 -18.37 39.23 5.11
C VAL A 42 -19.48 38.23 5.43
N VAL A 43 -20.75 38.64 5.39
CA VAL A 43 -21.91 37.76 5.64
C VAL A 43 -22.02 36.71 4.55
N ARG A 44 -21.93 37.11 3.27
CA ARG A 44 -21.97 36.17 2.14
C ARG A 44 -20.80 35.13 2.19
N ASP A 45 -19.59 35.55 2.57
CA ASP A 45 -18.47 34.66 2.72
C ASP A 45 -18.67 33.69 3.91
N TYR A 46 -19.23 34.18 5.03
CA TYR A 46 -19.55 33.34 6.19
C TYR A 46 -20.67 32.34 5.87
N GLN A 47 -21.78 32.75 5.31
CA GLN A 47 -22.90 31.86 4.92
C GLN A 47 -22.46 30.79 3.94
N ARG A 48 -21.74 31.14 2.88
CA ARG A 48 -21.20 30.19 1.90
C ARG A 48 -20.29 29.13 2.55
N ARG A 49 -19.60 29.48 3.63
CA ARG A 49 -18.77 28.54 4.38
C ARG A 49 -19.58 27.61 5.25
N GLU A 50 -20.59 28.14 5.93
CA GLU A 50 -21.48 27.30 6.75
C GLU A 50 -22.29 26.35 5.85
N GLU A 51 -22.77 26.79 4.70
CA GLU A 51 -23.39 25.92 3.69
C GLU A 51 -22.44 24.83 3.20
N ARG A 52 -21.18 25.20 2.90
CA ARG A 52 -20.18 24.20 2.52
C ARG A 52 -19.89 23.20 3.62
N LYS A 53 -19.84 23.61 4.89
CA LYS A 53 -19.68 22.70 6.02
C LYS A 53 -20.91 21.79 6.18
N ALA A 54 -22.10 22.34 6.10
CA ALA A 54 -23.36 21.60 6.18
C ALA A 54 -23.49 20.56 5.07
N ASN A 55 -23.08 20.95 3.84
CA ASN A 55 -23.16 20.09 2.65
C ASN A 55 -21.93 19.17 2.48
N GLN A 56 -20.87 19.38 3.24
CA GLN A 56 -19.65 18.56 3.14
C GLN A 56 -19.82 17.25 3.91
N LYS A 57 -20.57 16.32 3.34
CA LYS A 57 -20.57 14.94 3.79
C LYS A 57 -19.15 14.37 3.60
N ARG A 58 -18.48 14.07 4.70
CA ARG A 58 -17.14 13.47 4.67
C ARG A 58 -17.26 12.00 4.28
N GLN A 59 -16.88 11.70 3.06
CA GLN A 59 -16.80 10.34 2.57
C GLN A 59 -15.60 9.61 3.20
N CYS A 60 -15.77 8.34 3.53
CA CYS A 60 -14.68 7.46 3.93
C CYS A 60 -13.58 7.45 2.85
N SER A 61 -12.34 7.80 3.21
CA SER A 61 -11.25 7.85 2.23
C SER A 61 -10.99 6.49 1.57
N TYR A 62 -11.20 5.38 2.27
CA TYR A 62 -11.04 4.05 1.72
C TYR A 62 -12.11 3.76 0.65
N CYS A 63 -13.40 3.94 0.97
CA CYS A 63 -14.49 3.73 0.02
C CYS A 63 -14.42 4.67 -1.20
N LYS A 64 -13.95 5.91 -0.99
CA LYS A 64 -13.76 6.86 -2.09
C LYS A 64 -12.76 6.36 -3.15
N HIS A 65 -11.71 5.67 -2.75
CA HIS A 65 -10.75 5.10 -3.69
C HIS A 65 -11.28 3.84 -4.37
N LEU A 66 -11.99 2.99 -3.64
CA LEU A 66 -12.69 1.83 -4.23
C LEU A 66 -13.70 2.25 -5.30
N ASP A 67 -14.44 3.35 -5.08
CA ASP A 67 -15.37 3.90 -6.07
C ASP A 67 -14.66 4.31 -7.37
N TYR A 68 -13.40 4.71 -7.30
CA TYR A 68 -12.63 5.08 -8.49
C TYR A 68 -12.24 3.85 -9.32
N ASP A 69 -11.80 2.77 -8.66
CA ASP A 69 -11.31 1.56 -9.33
C ASP A 69 -12.47 0.62 -9.74
N ARG A 70 -13.58 0.64 -8.99
CA ARG A 70 -14.76 -0.23 -9.21
C ARG A 70 -15.95 0.48 -9.84
N ARG A 71 -15.81 1.68 -10.38
CA ARG A 71 -16.91 2.46 -10.99
C ARG A 71 -17.66 1.76 -12.13
N ALA A 72 -17.11 0.70 -12.66
CA ALA A 72 -17.70 -0.08 -13.74
C ALA A 72 -18.62 -1.21 -13.26
N GLU A 73 -18.60 -1.59 -11.97
CA GLU A 73 -19.19 -2.88 -11.55
C GLU A 73 -20.14 -2.84 -10.34
N GLN A 74 -20.35 -1.71 -9.64
CA GLN A 74 -21.18 -1.72 -8.43
C GLN A 74 -22.25 -0.63 -8.36
N ASP A 75 -23.49 -1.09 -8.07
CA ASP A 75 -24.69 -0.33 -7.81
C ASP A 75 -24.57 0.74 -6.69
N GLY A 76 -25.43 1.77 -6.77
CA GLY A 76 -25.42 3.00 -6.01
C GLY A 76 -25.40 2.93 -4.47
N ASP A 77 -25.68 1.79 -3.85
CA ASP A 77 -25.80 1.61 -2.39
C ASP A 77 -24.48 1.81 -1.62
N VAL A 78 -23.35 1.39 -2.17
CA VAL A 78 -22.03 1.52 -1.53
C VAL A 78 -21.64 2.98 -1.34
N ARG A 79 -22.09 3.87 -2.23
CA ARG A 79 -21.77 5.30 -2.19
C ARG A 79 -22.45 6.02 -1.03
N GLU A 80 -23.71 5.71 -0.73
CA GLU A 80 -24.44 6.32 0.38
C GLU A 80 -23.88 5.89 1.74
N GLU A 81 -23.51 4.62 1.89
CA GLU A 81 -22.91 4.10 3.12
C GLU A 81 -21.52 4.70 3.39
N SER A 82 -20.76 5.06 2.35
CA SER A 82 -19.43 5.64 2.48
C SER A 82 -19.40 6.98 3.23
N PHE A 83 -20.54 7.70 3.31
CA PHE A 83 -20.69 8.95 4.07
C PHE A 83 -21.03 8.77 5.54
N LYS A 84 -21.35 7.55 5.98
CA LYS A 84 -21.78 7.25 7.36
C LYS A 84 -20.63 6.84 8.30
N HIS A 85 -19.43 6.60 7.75
CA HIS A 85 -18.30 6.09 8.51
C HIS A 85 -16.97 6.74 8.08
N ASN A 86 -15.90 6.47 8.81
CA ASN A 86 -14.54 6.87 8.47
C ASN A 86 -13.66 5.65 8.17
N LYS A 87 -12.40 5.86 7.71
CA LYS A 87 -11.46 4.78 7.38
C LYS A 87 -11.25 3.79 8.54
N ARG A 88 -11.31 4.23 9.80
CA ARG A 88 -11.08 3.35 10.98
C ARG A 88 -12.28 2.44 11.25
N THR A 89 -13.49 2.94 11.03
CA THR A 89 -14.76 2.22 11.28
C THR A 89 -15.30 1.55 10.01
N CYS A 90 -14.58 1.63 8.89
CA CYS A 90 -14.99 1.08 7.61
C CYS A 90 -15.08 -0.45 7.63
N THR A 91 -16.27 -0.98 7.48
CA THR A 91 -16.54 -2.43 7.44
C THR A 91 -15.98 -3.07 6.18
N VAL A 92 -16.10 -2.39 5.03
CA VAL A 92 -15.53 -2.83 3.76
C VAL A 92 -14.02 -3.00 3.89
N ARG A 93 -13.32 -1.98 4.41
CA ARG A 93 -11.88 -2.06 4.64
C ARG A 93 -11.48 -3.23 5.55
N LYS A 94 -12.24 -3.47 6.61
CA LYS A 94 -11.97 -4.59 7.53
C LYS A 94 -12.13 -5.94 6.82
N LYS A 95 -13.16 -6.07 5.99
CA LYS A 95 -13.40 -7.28 5.18
C LYS A 95 -12.25 -7.50 4.17
N ASP A 96 -11.88 -6.46 3.42
CA ASP A 96 -10.80 -6.54 2.43
C ASP A 96 -9.45 -6.87 3.08
N ILE A 97 -9.17 -6.32 4.28
CA ILE A 97 -7.99 -6.68 5.08
C ILE A 97 -8.00 -8.16 5.47
N ALA A 98 -9.14 -8.68 5.95
CA ALA A 98 -9.24 -10.07 6.36
C ALA A 98 -9.08 -11.02 5.16
N GLU A 99 -9.68 -10.68 4.03
CA GLU A 99 -9.56 -11.44 2.79
C GLU A 99 -8.12 -11.43 2.24
N PHE A 100 -7.49 -10.27 2.21
CA PHE A 100 -6.09 -10.15 1.79
C PHE A 100 -5.16 -10.96 2.73
N HIS A 101 -5.38 -10.88 4.02
CA HIS A 101 -4.60 -11.64 5.00
C HIS A 101 -4.75 -13.16 4.77
N HIS A 102 -5.97 -13.62 4.52
CA HIS A 102 -6.22 -15.03 4.20
C HIS A 102 -5.49 -15.46 2.92
N LYS A 103 -5.63 -14.71 1.83
CA LYS A 103 -4.92 -14.97 0.58
C LYS A 103 -3.40 -14.95 0.75
N ASN A 104 -2.88 -14.05 1.58
CA ASN A 104 -1.45 -13.99 1.85
C ASN A 104 -0.93 -15.20 2.65
N ILE A 105 -1.70 -15.71 3.61
CA ILE A 105 -1.37 -16.95 4.32
C ILE A 105 -1.31 -18.14 3.36
N GLU A 106 -2.30 -18.29 2.50
CA GLU A 106 -2.38 -19.34 1.49
C GLU A 106 -1.18 -19.26 0.52
N TYR A 107 -0.91 -18.06 0.01
CA TYR A 107 0.24 -17.80 -0.87
C TYR A 107 1.57 -18.15 -0.21
N ARG A 108 1.79 -17.72 1.04
CA ARG A 108 3.03 -18.00 1.79
C ARG A 108 3.22 -19.48 2.05
N LYS A 109 2.16 -20.21 2.41
CA LYS A 109 2.20 -21.67 2.54
C LYS A 109 2.60 -22.32 1.22
N GLY A 110 1.95 -21.94 0.12
CA GLY A 110 2.28 -22.47 -1.20
C GLY A 110 3.73 -22.21 -1.61
N VAL A 111 4.28 -21.02 -1.29
CA VAL A 111 5.71 -20.72 -1.56
C VAL A 111 6.64 -21.66 -0.77
N VAL A 112 6.36 -21.90 0.52
CA VAL A 112 7.20 -22.81 1.34
C VAL A 112 7.10 -24.25 0.83
N GLU A 113 5.90 -24.71 0.51
CA GLU A 113 5.66 -26.04 -0.05
C GLU A 113 6.42 -26.21 -1.37
N GLN A 114 6.28 -25.27 -2.30
CA GLN A 114 6.99 -25.28 -3.57
C GLN A 114 8.51 -25.30 -3.39
N PHE A 115 9.05 -24.46 -2.50
CA PHE A 115 10.49 -24.43 -2.25
C PHE A 115 11.01 -25.77 -1.70
N ASN A 116 10.27 -26.39 -0.79
CA ASN A 116 10.63 -27.68 -0.22
C ASN A 116 10.49 -28.84 -1.24
N GLU A 117 9.44 -28.82 -2.06
CA GLU A 117 9.19 -29.83 -3.07
C GLU A 117 10.33 -29.89 -4.10
N ILE A 118 10.77 -28.73 -4.61
CA ILE A 118 11.81 -28.67 -5.64
C ILE A 118 13.24 -28.58 -5.07
N GLY A 119 13.41 -28.46 -3.75
CA GLY A 119 14.71 -28.29 -3.10
C GLY A 119 15.34 -26.92 -3.34
N PHE A 120 14.52 -25.87 -3.38
CA PHE A 120 14.96 -24.49 -3.53
C PHE A 120 15.23 -23.85 -2.16
N ALA A 121 16.48 -23.66 -1.81
CA ALA A 121 16.89 -23.10 -0.53
C ALA A 121 18.25 -22.38 -0.65
N PRO A 122 18.71 -21.66 0.38
CA PRO A 122 20.07 -21.15 0.43
C PRO A 122 21.10 -22.26 0.15
N GLY A 123 21.98 -22.03 -0.81
CA GLY A 123 22.94 -22.99 -1.36
C GLY A 123 22.50 -23.67 -2.67
N ALA A 124 21.25 -23.60 -3.07
CA ALA A 124 20.80 -24.12 -4.35
C ALA A 124 21.47 -23.37 -5.51
N LEU A 125 21.79 -24.09 -6.58
CA LEU A 125 22.33 -23.53 -7.81
C LEU A 125 21.19 -23.13 -8.74
N VAL A 126 21.21 -21.89 -9.19
CA VAL A 126 20.24 -21.34 -10.14
C VAL A 126 20.96 -20.76 -11.34
N LYS A 127 20.28 -20.68 -12.48
CA LYS A 127 20.73 -19.94 -13.65
C LYS A 127 19.78 -18.78 -13.94
N HIS A 128 20.33 -17.70 -14.46
CA HIS A 128 19.60 -16.57 -14.98
C HIS A 128 20.06 -16.28 -16.40
N GLN A 129 19.12 -16.15 -17.31
CA GLN A 129 19.37 -15.78 -18.69
C GLN A 129 18.65 -14.49 -19.01
N ARG A 130 19.41 -13.43 -19.20
CA ARG A 130 18.86 -12.07 -19.40
C ARG A 130 18.18 -11.90 -20.76
N TYR A 131 18.73 -12.54 -21.78
CA TYR A 131 18.23 -12.53 -23.14
C TYR A 131 18.29 -13.94 -23.72
N SER A 132 17.43 -14.25 -24.67
CA SER A 132 17.32 -15.58 -25.28
C SER A 132 18.61 -16.05 -25.98
N ASP A 133 19.44 -15.11 -26.42
CA ASP A 133 20.72 -15.30 -27.13
C ASP A 133 21.96 -15.11 -26.25
N ALA A 134 21.77 -14.73 -24.97
CA ALA A 134 22.86 -14.57 -24.03
C ALA A 134 23.20 -15.89 -23.33
N ASP A 135 24.49 -16.09 -23.02
CA ASP A 135 24.92 -17.19 -22.19
C ASP A 135 24.31 -17.08 -20.79
N PRO A 136 23.82 -18.18 -20.22
CA PRO A 136 23.24 -18.19 -18.87
C PRO A 136 24.33 -17.92 -17.82
N THR A 137 24.01 -17.06 -16.89
CA THR A 137 24.86 -16.81 -15.71
C THR A 137 24.37 -17.65 -14.55
N PHE A 138 25.30 -18.29 -13.84
CA PHE A 138 24.99 -19.16 -12.69
C PHE A 138 25.22 -18.45 -11.38
N TYR A 139 24.34 -18.72 -10.42
CA TYR A 139 24.35 -18.13 -9.09
C TYR A 139 24.03 -19.17 -8.02
N PHE A 140 24.52 -18.93 -6.81
CA PHE A 140 24.01 -19.63 -5.62
C PHE A 140 22.99 -18.76 -4.93
N VAL A 141 21.89 -19.35 -4.49
CA VAL A 141 20.93 -18.70 -3.58
C VAL A 141 21.64 -18.47 -2.25
N SER A 142 21.83 -17.22 -1.87
CA SER A 142 22.52 -16.85 -0.62
C SER A 142 21.53 -16.69 0.53
N ARG A 143 20.37 -16.07 0.29
CA ARG A 143 19.29 -15.94 1.28
C ARG A 143 17.95 -15.63 0.63
N ILE A 144 16.89 -15.83 1.40
CA ILE A 144 15.49 -15.48 1.06
C ILE A 144 15.04 -14.37 2.01
N ASP A 145 14.48 -13.30 1.44
CA ASP A 145 13.98 -12.14 2.21
C ASP A 145 12.48 -12.34 2.51
N TRP A 146 12.21 -13.17 3.52
CA TRP A 146 10.88 -13.67 3.86
C TRP A 146 9.84 -12.57 4.08
N LYS A 147 10.20 -11.43 4.69
CA LYS A 147 9.27 -10.33 5.00
C LYS A 147 8.72 -9.63 3.77
N ASP A 148 9.44 -9.67 2.66
CA ASP A 148 9.03 -9.05 1.41
C ASP A 148 8.22 -10.00 0.51
N ILE A 149 8.01 -11.26 0.93
CA ILE A 149 7.14 -12.22 0.26
C ILE A 149 5.69 -11.95 0.67
N ILE A 150 4.96 -11.25 -0.20
CA ILE A 150 3.59 -10.80 0.01
C ILE A 150 2.77 -11.10 -1.25
N PHE A 151 1.55 -11.59 -1.08
CA PHE A 151 0.62 -11.85 -2.17
C PHE A 151 0.44 -10.62 -3.08
N GLU A 152 0.44 -10.82 -4.38
CA GLU A 152 0.37 -9.76 -5.43
C GLU A 152 1.53 -8.75 -5.46
N HIS A 153 2.56 -8.92 -4.63
CA HIS A 153 3.74 -8.06 -4.68
C HIS A 153 4.92 -8.80 -5.32
N HIS A 154 5.23 -8.47 -6.56
CA HIS A 154 6.37 -9.03 -7.29
C HIS A 154 7.68 -8.33 -6.89
N ARG A 155 8.11 -8.54 -5.64
CA ARG A 155 9.38 -8.00 -5.15
C ARG A 155 10.53 -8.96 -5.41
N ASN A 156 11.72 -8.40 -5.58
CA ASN A 156 12.96 -9.18 -5.67
C ASN A 156 13.38 -9.61 -4.24
N VAL A 157 13.05 -10.84 -3.88
CA VAL A 157 13.21 -11.38 -2.52
C VAL A 157 14.28 -12.47 -2.41
N ILE A 158 14.74 -13.00 -3.55
CA ILE A 158 15.76 -14.04 -3.60
C ILE A 158 17.11 -13.36 -3.85
N TRP A 159 18.01 -13.47 -2.88
CA TRP A 159 19.39 -13.02 -3.04
C TRP A 159 20.25 -14.15 -3.59
N CYS A 160 21.01 -13.84 -4.63
CA CYS A 160 21.87 -14.78 -5.30
C CYS A 160 23.28 -14.19 -5.46
N SER A 161 24.30 -15.00 -5.21
CA SER A 161 25.70 -14.63 -5.41
C SER A 161 26.23 -15.28 -6.68
N PRO A 162 26.88 -14.55 -7.60
CA PRO A 162 27.44 -15.14 -8.83
C PRO A 162 28.60 -16.08 -8.50
N ILE A 163 28.72 -17.17 -9.25
CA ILE A 163 29.82 -18.14 -9.07
C ILE A 163 31.15 -17.58 -9.52
N ALA A 164 31.14 -16.79 -10.61
CA ALA A 164 32.35 -16.28 -11.24
C ALA A 164 33.00 -15.09 -10.53
N GLU A 165 32.26 -14.40 -9.64
CA GLU A 165 32.70 -13.16 -9.01
C GLU A 165 32.57 -13.26 -7.49
N LEU A 166 33.52 -13.91 -6.84
CA LEU A 166 33.62 -13.95 -5.37
C LEU A 166 33.85 -12.54 -4.83
N GLY A 167 32.85 -12.00 -4.13
CA GLY A 167 32.95 -10.70 -3.44
C GLY A 167 32.00 -9.61 -3.94
N HIS A 168 31.22 -9.84 -4.99
CA HIS A 168 30.16 -8.94 -5.40
C HIS A 168 28.92 -9.01 -4.48
N GLU A 169 28.33 -7.85 -4.17
CA GLU A 169 26.99 -7.79 -3.58
C GLU A 169 26.03 -8.58 -4.47
N GLY A 170 25.27 -9.49 -3.85
CA GLY A 170 24.41 -10.42 -4.55
C GLY A 170 23.31 -9.71 -5.36
N TYR A 171 22.87 -10.36 -6.43
CA TYR A 171 21.72 -9.94 -7.22
C TYR A 171 20.43 -10.36 -6.53
N ARG A 172 19.37 -9.57 -6.75
CA ARG A 172 18.04 -9.87 -6.23
C ARG A 172 17.11 -10.28 -7.36
N PHE A 173 16.38 -11.37 -7.15
CA PHE A 173 15.40 -11.89 -8.10
C PHE A 173 14.02 -12.02 -7.44
N PRO A 174 12.92 -11.89 -8.23
CA PRO A 174 11.59 -12.22 -7.76
C PRO A 174 11.45 -13.74 -7.59
N ILE A 175 10.41 -14.17 -6.88
CA ILE A 175 10.00 -15.59 -6.87
C ILE A 175 9.44 -15.87 -8.26
N PRO A 176 9.99 -16.84 -9.01
CA PRO A 176 9.42 -17.22 -10.28
C PRO A 176 8.03 -17.86 -10.08
N ALA A 177 7.14 -17.66 -11.03
CA ALA A 177 5.81 -18.27 -11.01
C ALA A 177 5.89 -19.80 -11.01
N ASN A 178 6.87 -20.34 -11.75
CA ASN A 178 7.19 -21.76 -11.76
C ASN A 178 8.70 -21.95 -11.80
N LEU A 179 9.32 -22.27 -10.65
CA LEU A 179 10.76 -22.50 -10.53
C LEU A 179 11.24 -23.74 -11.31
N ALA A 180 10.35 -24.67 -11.60
CA ALA A 180 10.67 -25.90 -12.32
C ALA A 180 10.57 -25.74 -13.85
N ASP A 181 9.85 -24.75 -14.35
CA ASP A 181 9.64 -24.52 -15.78
C ASP A 181 10.52 -23.39 -16.32
N GLU A 182 11.54 -23.75 -17.10
CA GLU A 182 12.47 -22.81 -17.70
C GLU A 182 11.80 -21.90 -18.75
N THR A 183 10.71 -22.34 -19.36
CA THR A 183 10.05 -21.65 -20.48
C THR A 183 9.20 -20.46 -19.98
N GLU A 184 8.66 -20.53 -18.76
CA GLU A 184 7.87 -19.46 -18.16
C GLU A 184 8.71 -18.37 -17.49
N ASN A 185 10.00 -18.64 -17.25
CA ASN A 185 10.89 -17.74 -16.50
C ASN A 185 11.80 -16.86 -17.38
N ARG A 186 11.26 -16.31 -18.47
CA ARG A 186 12.03 -15.50 -19.44
C ARG A 186 12.91 -14.37 -18.84
N TYR A 187 12.60 -13.93 -17.61
CA TYR A 187 13.35 -12.84 -16.94
C TYR A 187 13.65 -13.19 -15.47
N GLY A 188 13.48 -14.44 -15.10
CA GLY A 188 13.67 -14.95 -13.74
C GLY A 188 14.88 -15.88 -13.63
N ILE A 189 14.96 -16.49 -12.46
CA ILE A 189 15.92 -17.55 -12.19
C ILE A 189 15.23 -18.91 -12.36
N SER A 190 15.97 -19.91 -12.85
CA SER A 190 15.54 -21.30 -12.88
C SER A 190 16.49 -22.18 -12.06
N LEU A 191 15.95 -23.20 -11.40
CA LEU A 191 16.72 -24.12 -10.57
C LEU A 191 17.55 -25.06 -11.45
N VAL A 192 18.85 -25.14 -11.16
CA VAL A 192 19.78 -26.03 -11.86
C VAL A 192 20.13 -27.25 -10.98
N SER A 193 20.44 -26.99 -9.71
CA SER A 193 20.76 -28.05 -8.76
C SER A 193 20.07 -27.79 -7.43
N PRO A 194 19.10 -28.63 -7.07
CA PRO A 194 18.43 -28.56 -5.78
C PRO A 194 19.36 -28.94 -4.64
N ILE A 195 18.98 -28.54 -3.43
CA ILE A 195 19.61 -29.05 -2.21
C ILE A 195 18.61 -29.90 -1.42
N LYS A 196 19.12 -30.83 -0.63
CA LYS A 196 18.27 -31.72 0.19
C LYS A 196 17.80 -31.08 1.52
N SER A 197 18.12 -29.80 1.78
CA SER A 197 17.73 -29.17 3.02
C SER A 197 16.31 -28.60 2.94
N THR A 198 15.53 -28.78 4.01
CA THR A 198 14.19 -28.19 4.13
C THR A 198 14.31 -26.72 4.44
N VAL A 199 13.56 -25.90 3.72
CA VAL A 199 13.45 -24.48 3.98
C VAL A 199 12.42 -24.26 5.08
N THR A 200 12.84 -23.60 6.15
CA THR A 200 11.97 -23.23 7.25
C THR A 200 11.89 -21.69 7.32
N PRO A 201 10.70 -21.10 7.14
CA PRO A 201 10.54 -19.67 7.31
C PRO A 201 10.70 -19.28 8.79
N PRO A 202 10.92 -17.99 9.09
CA PRO A 202 10.93 -17.49 10.46
C PRO A 202 9.63 -17.84 11.21
N ALA A 203 9.73 -18.10 12.51
CA ALA A 203 8.57 -18.42 13.34
C ALA A 203 7.50 -17.31 13.25
N GLY A 204 6.23 -17.73 13.06
CA GLY A 204 5.10 -16.82 12.93
C GLY A 204 5.02 -16.05 11.60
N TRP A 205 5.94 -16.26 10.67
CA TRP A 205 5.95 -15.52 9.41
C TRP A 205 4.72 -15.76 8.54
N VAL A 206 4.18 -16.96 8.53
CA VAL A 206 3.00 -17.30 7.70
C VAL A 206 1.80 -16.46 8.10
N GLU A 207 1.57 -16.30 9.40
CA GLU A 207 0.42 -15.59 9.99
C GLU A 207 0.70 -14.10 10.27
N ASP A 208 1.88 -13.60 9.91
CA ASP A 208 2.26 -12.21 10.21
C ASP A 208 1.34 -11.20 9.52
N ILE A 209 0.64 -10.42 10.34
CA ILE A 209 -0.29 -9.36 9.93
C ILE A 209 0.44 -8.13 9.36
N GLU A 210 1.75 -7.98 9.57
CA GLU A 210 2.49 -6.84 9.04
C GLU A 210 2.45 -6.78 7.50
N CYS A 211 2.21 -7.90 6.84
CA CYS A 211 1.95 -7.95 5.39
C CYS A 211 0.77 -7.06 4.95
N VAL A 212 -0.20 -6.81 5.84
CA VAL A 212 -1.35 -5.93 5.58
C VAL A 212 -0.92 -4.47 5.36
N LYS A 213 0.28 -4.08 5.79
CA LYS A 213 0.86 -2.77 5.44
C LYS A 213 1.12 -2.62 3.93
N GLY A 214 1.14 -3.73 3.18
CA GLY A 214 1.23 -3.74 1.73
C GLY A 214 -0.08 -3.45 1.00
N LEU A 215 -1.24 -3.46 1.68
CA LEU A 215 -2.48 -2.97 1.08
C LEU A 215 -2.29 -1.52 0.66
N PRO A 216 -2.84 -1.10 -0.50
CA PRO A 216 -2.79 0.27 -0.94
C PRO A 216 -3.20 1.19 0.22
N GLN A 217 -2.26 1.95 0.73
CA GLN A 217 -2.53 2.95 1.76
C GLN A 217 -3.10 4.18 1.06
N PHE A 218 -4.38 4.11 0.73
CA PHE A 218 -5.14 5.22 0.20
C PHE A 218 -5.45 6.25 1.30
#